data_50bfe8646c2356ac162d3a5e7b2139c7
#
_entry.id   50bfe8646c2356ac162d3a5e7b2139c7
#
_cell.length_a   1.000
_cell.length_b   1.000
_cell.length_c   1.000
_cell.angle_alpha   90.00
_cell.angle_beta   90.00
_cell.angle_gamma   90.00
#
_symmetry.space_group_name_H-M   'P 1'
#
loop_
_entity.id
_entity.type
_entity.pdbx_description
1 polymer ?
#
loop_
_entity_poly.entity_id
_entity_poly.type
_entity_poly.pdbx_seq_one_letter_code
_entity_poly.pdbx_strand_id
1 'polypeptide(L)'
;ARQIRRGRVVMGQSTTTREIGGGRGEIARKTSIVKIGGEPIGKIFGFLGIARNLEILEKSAAGLGMVTLLPEADGVVRRPPLIIRVGDEIYPTMALEMLRVAFREKSLVLKSDASGLTGIAIAGRDIPTDASGRIWFHYAPHDRARFVSAKDVLRGDVGAERLKGKLVLIGTSAAGFLDFKATPVDDAMASVEIQAQMLEAILSKAYLTRPEFVSIIEYVSIVLFGLLLLVRIPGLKPIFRFVAGIPVLAGIIGASWYLFTDSGILLDVSFPAISGIVLYILLVSMYYVKEEAQRREV
;
A
#
# COMPACT_ATOMS: atom_id res chain seq x y z
N ALA A 1 -22.41 -23.77 8.41
CA ALA A 1 -23.45 -22.71 8.46
C ALA A 1 -23.86 -22.33 9.90
N ARG A 2 -24.34 -23.30 10.73
CA ARG A 2 -24.84 -23.00 12.09
C ARG A 2 -23.79 -22.37 13.00
N GLN A 3 -22.53 -22.83 12.98
CA GLN A 3 -21.45 -22.26 13.78
C GLN A 3 -20.97 -20.90 13.22
N ILE A 4 -20.93 -20.73 11.91
CA ILE A 4 -20.61 -19.44 11.25
C ILE A 4 -21.61 -18.37 11.67
N ARG A 5 -22.92 -18.70 11.73
CA ARG A 5 -23.98 -17.77 12.15
C ARG A 5 -23.87 -17.33 13.61
N ARG A 6 -23.32 -18.19 14.49
CA ARG A 6 -23.12 -17.88 15.92
C ARG A 6 -21.86 -17.03 16.14
N GLY A 7 -20.87 -17.13 15.27
CA GLY A 7 -19.61 -16.38 15.32
C GLY A 7 -19.66 -15.11 14.47
N ARG A 8 -18.70 -14.21 14.71
CA ARG A 8 -18.46 -13.04 13.84
C ARG A 8 -17.49 -13.44 12.75
N VAL A 9 -17.92 -14.26 11.82
CA VAL A 9 -17.08 -14.81 10.76
C VAL A 9 -17.21 -13.93 9.51
N VAL A 10 -16.06 -13.48 8.98
CA VAL A 10 -15.95 -12.89 7.66
C VAL A 10 -15.38 -13.94 6.72
N MET A 11 -16.01 -14.13 5.57
CA MET A 11 -15.54 -15.08 4.57
C MET A 11 -14.82 -14.38 3.44
N GLY A 12 -13.68 -14.95 3.03
CA GLY A 12 -12.92 -14.47 1.89
C GLY A 12 -13.55 -14.82 0.56
N GLN A 13 -13.48 -13.90 -0.39
CA GLN A 13 -13.86 -14.09 -1.78
C GLN A 13 -12.73 -13.60 -2.66
N SER A 14 -12.49 -14.28 -3.80
CA SER A 14 -11.48 -13.86 -4.77
C SER A 14 -12.16 -13.20 -5.97
N THR A 15 -11.49 -12.22 -6.56
CA THR A 15 -11.92 -11.63 -7.84
C THR A 15 -11.50 -12.50 -9.01
N THR A 16 -12.16 -12.35 -10.14
CA THR A 16 -11.82 -12.99 -11.40
C THR A 16 -11.84 -12.00 -12.56
N THR A 17 -10.95 -12.23 -13.52
CA THR A 17 -10.88 -11.47 -14.77
C THR A 17 -11.85 -12.00 -15.84
N ARG A 18 -12.55 -13.10 -15.55
CA ARG A 18 -13.57 -13.67 -16.43
C ARG A 18 -14.93 -13.46 -15.81
N GLU A 19 -15.93 -13.16 -16.62
CA GLU A 19 -17.31 -13.33 -16.22
C GLU A 19 -17.52 -14.83 -15.96
N ILE A 20 -17.68 -15.22 -14.72
CA ILE A 20 -18.09 -16.59 -14.41
C ILE A 20 -19.57 -16.67 -14.76
N GLY A 21 -19.84 -17.28 -15.91
CA GLY A 21 -21.19 -17.52 -16.40
C GLY A 21 -21.94 -18.40 -15.41
N GLY A 22 -23.02 -17.90 -14.90
CA GLY A 22 -23.90 -18.60 -13.96
C GLY A 22 -24.61 -17.61 -13.06
N GLY A 23 -25.52 -16.83 -13.67
CA GLY A 23 -26.46 -15.98 -12.97
C GLY A 23 -25.87 -14.74 -12.36
N ARG A 24 -26.34 -13.59 -12.79
CA ARG A 24 -26.39 -12.35 -12.01
C ARG A 24 -27.29 -12.59 -10.76
N GLY A 25 -26.97 -13.60 -9.95
CA GLY A 25 -27.47 -13.67 -8.61
C GLY A 25 -26.86 -12.45 -7.92
N GLU A 26 -27.72 -11.59 -7.45
CA GLU A 26 -27.37 -10.43 -6.64
C GLU A 26 -26.27 -10.84 -5.65
N ILE A 27 -25.05 -10.34 -5.84
CA ILE A 27 -23.93 -10.68 -4.95
C ILE A 27 -24.35 -10.12 -3.60
N ALA A 28 -24.63 -11.00 -2.63
CA ALA A 28 -25.12 -10.61 -1.31
C ALA A 28 -24.09 -9.69 -0.64
N ARG A 29 -24.24 -8.39 -0.85
CA ARG A 29 -23.42 -7.38 -0.19
C ARG A 29 -23.86 -7.26 1.27
N LYS A 30 -22.96 -7.51 2.19
CA LYS A 30 -23.19 -7.39 3.63
C LYS A 30 -22.87 -6.01 4.19
N THR A 31 -22.18 -5.19 3.38
CA THR A 31 -21.64 -3.90 3.77
C THR A 31 -22.33 -2.80 2.99
N SER A 32 -22.91 -1.84 3.69
CA SER A 32 -23.39 -0.61 3.08
C SER A 32 -22.21 0.33 2.83
N ILE A 33 -22.19 0.98 1.67
CA ILE A 33 -21.15 1.95 1.32
C ILE A 33 -21.80 3.32 1.16
N VAL A 34 -21.35 4.25 1.97
CA VAL A 34 -21.73 5.67 1.90
C VAL A 34 -20.63 6.42 1.20
N LYS A 35 -20.95 7.20 0.18
CA LYS A 35 -19.98 8.03 -0.56
C LYS A 35 -20.15 9.48 -0.15
N ILE A 36 -19.04 10.16 0.11
CA ILE A 36 -18.97 11.59 0.42
C ILE A 36 -17.97 12.25 -0.53
N GLY A 37 -18.39 13.25 -1.26
CA GLY A 37 -17.60 13.95 -2.28
C GLY A 37 -17.92 13.46 -3.70
N GLY A 38 -16.93 13.31 -4.56
CA GLY A 38 -17.09 12.90 -5.96
C GLY A 38 -17.41 11.41 -6.17
N GLU A 39 -17.51 10.99 -7.43
CA GLU A 39 -17.68 9.58 -7.82
C GLU A 39 -16.32 8.93 -8.13
N PRO A 40 -15.73 8.19 -7.17
CA PRO A 40 -14.37 7.64 -7.33
C PRO A 40 -14.33 6.34 -8.13
N ILE A 41 -15.48 5.82 -8.58
CA ILE A 41 -15.63 4.46 -9.14
C ILE A 41 -14.65 4.19 -10.29
N GLY A 42 -14.40 5.18 -11.15
CA GLY A 42 -13.52 5.02 -12.31
C GLY A 42 -12.04 4.80 -11.98
N LYS A 43 -11.58 5.20 -10.79
CA LYS A 43 -10.17 5.06 -10.35
C LYS A 43 -9.92 3.82 -9.51
N ILE A 44 -10.97 3.17 -8.98
CA ILE A 44 -10.86 1.95 -8.21
C ILE A 44 -10.59 0.77 -9.14
N PHE A 45 -9.65 -0.09 -8.76
CA PHE A 45 -9.34 -1.30 -9.54
C PHE A 45 -10.57 -2.17 -9.72
N GLY A 46 -10.90 -2.44 -10.99
CA GLY A 46 -12.09 -3.17 -11.40
C GLY A 46 -11.82 -4.58 -11.86
N PHE A 47 -12.75 -5.48 -11.56
CA PHE A 47 -12.77 -6.87 -12.01
C PHE A 47 -14.12 -7.21 -12.64
N LEU A 48 -14.15 -8.26 -13.46
CA LEU A 48 -15.36 -8.67 -14.16
C LEU A 48 -16.27 -9.57 -13.32
N GLY A 49 -15.73 -10.25 -12.31
CA GLY A 49 -16.50 -11.18 -11.50
C GLY A 49 -15.87 -11.53 -10.16
N ILE A 50 -16.60 -12.34 -9.40
CA ILE A 50 -16.20 -12.86 -8.09
C ILE A 50 -16.30 -14.38 -8.10
N ALA A 51 -15.26 -15.06 -7.63
CA ALA A 51 -15.33 -16.46 -7.25
C ALA A 51 -16.05 -16.56 -5.90
N ARG A 52 -17.32 -16.94 -5.96
CA ARG A 52 -18.21 -16.96 -4.79
C ARG A 52 -17.98 -18.19 -3.92
N ASN A 53 -18.25 -18.03 -2.65
CA ASN A 53 -18.39 -19.18 -1.73
C ASN A 53 -19.73 -19.90 -1.95
N LEU A 54 -19.94 -21.02 -1.27
CA LEU A 54 -21.24 -21.68 -1.22
C LEU A 54 -22.27 -20.73 -0.59
N GLU A 55 -23.43 -20.59 -1.23
CA GLU A 55 -24.48 -19.64 -0.83
C GLU A 55 -24.91 -19.79 0.63
N ILE A 56 -25.02 -21.04 1.11
CA ILE A 56 -25.38 -21.32 2.50
C ILE A 56 -24.35 -20.78 3.50
N LEU A 57 -23.08 -20.73 3.13
CA LEU A 57 -22.00 -20.16 3.94
C LEU A 57 -22.01 -18.64 3.88
N GLU A 58 -22.16 -18.06 2.68
CA GLU A 58 -22.27 -16.62 2.50
C GLU A 58 -23.44 -16.03 3.29
N LYS A 59 -24.62 -16.65 3.21
CA LYS A 59 -25.80 -16.23 3.99
C LYS A 59 -25.56 -16.26 5.49
N SER A 60 -24.72 -17.17 5.96
CA SER A 60 -24.45 -17.37 7.39
C SER A 60 -23.30 -16.49 7.91
N ALA A 61 -22.44 -15.95 7.06
CA ALA A 61 -21.33 -15.09 7.43
C ALA A 61 -21.79 -13.70 7.89
N ALA A 62 -21.05 -13.09 8.82
CA ALA A 62 -21.29 -11.72 9.27
C ALA A 62 -20.79 -10.68 8.23
N GLY A 63 -19.80 -11.06 7.42
CA GLY A 63 -19.24 -10.23 6.37
C GLY A 63 -18.63 -11.06 5.24
N LEU A 64 -18.40 -10.40 4.10
CA LEU A 64 -17.75 -10.95 2.91
C LEU A 64 -16.66 -9.98 2.47
N GLY A 65 -15.41 -10.41 2.47
CA GLY A 65 -14.27 -9.57 2.15
C GLY A 65 -13.43 -10.12 0.99
N MET A 66 -12.94 -9.23 0.12
CA MET A 66 -12.07 -9.62 -0.98
C MET A 66 -10.67 -9.94 -0.47
N VAL A 67 -10.12 -11.10 -0.86
CA VAL A 67 -8.75 -11.51 -0.49
C VAL A 67 -7.73 -11.12 -1.56
N THR A 68 -8.19 -10.59 -2.68
CA THR A 68 -7.34 -10.24 -3.83
C THR A 68 -6.34 -9.14 -3.43
N LEU A 69 -5.06 -9.43 -3.65
CA LEU A 69 -3.95 -8.49 -3.52
C LEU A 69 -3.44 -8.14 -4.91
N LEU A 70 -3.19 -6.86 -5.13
CA LEU A 70 -2.74 -6.34 -6.42
C LEU A 70 -1.26 -5.96 -6.30
N PRO A 71 -0.35 -6.71 -6.94
CA PRO A 71 1.03 -6.30 -7.04
C PRO A 71 1.18 -5.10 -7.98
N GLU A 72 2.25 -4.34 -7.83
CA GLU A 72 2.65 -3.30 -8.77
C GLU A 72 3.29 -3.91 -10.02
N ALA A 73 3.70 -3.07 -10.98
CA ALA A 73 4.23 -3.53 -12.26
C ALA A 73 5.50 -4.41 -12.12
N ASP A 74 6.23 -4.26 -11.03
CA ASP A 74 7.41 -5.07 -10.68
C ASP A 74 7.08 -6.34 -9.89
N GLY A 75 5.81 -6.65 -9.69
CA GLY A 75 5.35 -7.83 -8.96
C GLY A 75 5.29 -7.70 -7.44
N VAL A 76 5.70 -6.55 -6.88
CA VAL A 76 5.74 -6.33 -5.42
C VAL A 76 4.45 -5.68 -4.92
N VAL A 77 3.89 -6.21 -3.84
CA VAL A 77 2.70 -5.63 -3.18
C VAL A 77 3.15 -4.58 -2.16
N ARG A 78 3.17 -3.31 -2.56
CA ARG A 78 3.49 -2.17 -1.66
C ARG A 78 2.24 -1.52 -1.10
N ARG A 79 1.19 -1.47 -1.91
CA ARG A 79 -0.08 -0.80 -1.62
C ARG A 79 -1.23 -1.76 -1.84
N PRO A 80 -1.57 -2.61 -0.88
CA PRO A 80 -2.75 -3.44 -1.03
C PRO A 80 -4.02 -2.59 -1.04
N PRO A 81 -5.03 -2.97 -1.82
CA PRO A 81 -6.31 -2.27 -1.85
C PRO A 81 -7.07 -2.48 -0.55
N LEU A 82 -7.82 -1.48 -0.11
CA LEU A 82 -8.84 -1.59 0.95
C LEU A 82 -10.22 -1.88 0.37
N ILE A 83 -10.43 -1.48 -0.87
CA ILE A 83 -11.67 -1.71 -1.63
C ILE A 83 -11.35 -2.13 -3.06
N ILE A 84 -12.25 -2.87 -3.64
CA ILE A 84 -12.16 -3.38 -5.02
C ILE A 84 -13.51 -3.17 -5.69
N ARG A 85 -13.51 -2.83 -6.97
CA ARG A 85 -14.72 -2.73 -7.78
C ARG A 85 -14.94 -4.03 -8.56
N VAL A 86 -16.19 -4.51 -8.57
CA VAL A 86 -16.62 -5.60 -9.45
C VAL A 86 -17.88 -5.17 -10.16
N GLY A 87 -17.80 -5.05 -11.49
CA GLY A 87 -18.82 -4.33 -12.24
C GLY A 87 -18.92 -2.88 -11.77
N ASP A 88 -20.10 -2.45 -11.39
CA ASP A 88 -20.37 -1.10 -10.86
C ASP A 88 -20.42 -1.04 -9.33
N GLU A 89 -20.18 -2.17 -8.67
CA GLU A 89 -20.29 -2.30 -7.22
C GLU A 89 -18.93 -2.33 -6.55
N ILE A 90 -18.84 -1.71 -5.35
CA ILE A 90 -17.62 -1.65 -4.53
C ILE A 90 -17.73 -2.66 -3.40
N TYR A 91 -16.64 -3.40 -3.18
CA TYR A 91 -16.50 -4.42 -2.14
C TYR A 91 -15.30 -4.12 -1.26
N PRO A 92 -15.43 -4.24 0.08
CA PRO A 92 -14.29 -4.15 0.98
C PRO A 92 -13.38 -5.36 0.85
N THR A 93 -12.09 -5.15 1.11
CA THR A 93 -11.15 -6.27 1.28
C THR A 93 -11.36 -6.96 2.62
N MET A 94 -10.75 -8.16 2.78
CA MET A 94 -10.87 -8.97 3.99
C MET A 94 -10.52 -8.19 5.26
N ALA A 95 -9.39 -7.48 5.26
CA ALA A 95 -8.97 -6.70 6.42
C ALA A 95 -9.98 -5.62 6.79
N LEU A 96 -10.48 -4.86 5.83
CA LEU A 96 -11.44 -3.79 6.09
C LEU A 96 -12.79 -4.33 6.56
N GLU A 97 -13.26 -5.43 5.96
CA GLU A 97 -14.52 -6.08 6.33
C GLU A 97 -14.44 -6.72 7.72
N MET A 98 -13.29 -7.30 8.08
CA MET A 98 -13.06 -7.81 9.44
C MET A 98 -13.16 -6.71 10.49
N LEU A 99 -12.60 -5.53 10.21
CA LEU A 99 -12.71 -4.36 11.10
C LEU A 99 -14.17 -3.90 11.21
N ARG A 100 -14.91 -3.83 10.09
CA ARG A 100 -16.32 -3.47 10.12
C ARG A 100 -17.13 -4.40 11.03
N VAL A 101 -16.93 -5.69 10.88
CA VAL A 101 -17.63 -6.70 11.70
C VAL A 101 -17.18 -6.65 13.16
N ALA A 102 -15.89 -6.43 13.42
CA ALA A 102 -15.32 -6.32 14.77
C ALA A 102 -15.89 -5.10 15.52
N PHE A 103 -15.96 -3.95 14.85
CA PHE A 103 -16.53 -2.71 15.41
C PHE A 103 -18.05 -2.67 15.38
N ARG A 104 -18.73 -3.69 14.83
CA ARG A 104 -20.20 -3.77 14.69
C ARG A 104 -20.79 -2.65 13.83
N GLU A 105 -20.02 -2.17 12.88
CA GLU A 105 -20.48 -1.14 11.95
C GLU A 105 -21.33 -1.77 10.83
N LYS A 106 -22.29 -0.98 10.32
CA LYS A 106 -23.13 -1.38 9.18
C LYS A 106 -22.58 -0.89 7.86
N SER A 107 -21.85 0.21 7.89
CA SER A 107 -21.39 0.92 6.70
C SER A 107 -19.92 1.29 6.76
N LEU A 108 -19.36 1.50 5.58
CA LEU A 108 -18.09 2.16 5.33
C LEU A 108 -18.37 3.49 4.66
N VAL A 109 -17.60 4.53 5.00
CA VAL A 109 -17.72 5.84 4.36
C VAL A 109 -16.51 6.06 3.47
N LEU A 110 -16.74 6.18 2.17
CA LEU A 110 -15.72 6.52 1.19
C LEU A 110 -15.68 8.04 1.04
N LYS A 111 -14.52 8.61 1.29
CA LYS A 111 -14.24 10.05 1.09
C LYS A 111 -13.51 10.22 -0.24
N SER A 112 -13.99 11.10 -1.08
CA SER A 112 -13.43 11.35 -2.41
C SER A 112 -13.51 12.82 -2.79
N ASP A 113 -12.63 13.21 -3.71
CA ASP A 113 -12.61 14.53 -4.34
C ASP A 113 -12.43 14.39 -5.87
N ALA A 114 -12.07 15.45 -6.57
CA ALA A 114 -11.84 15.43 -8.01
C ALA A 114 -10.66 14.53 -8.42
N SER A 115 -9.70 14.30 -7.53
CA SER A 115 -8.52 13.46 -7.79
C SER A 115 -8.78 11.97 -7.58
N GLY A 116 -9.86 11.60 -6.88
CA GLY A 116 -10.27 10.22 -6.59
C GLY A 116 -10.58 9.99 -5.11
N LEU A 117 -10.28 8.80 -4.59
CA LEU A 117 -10.40 8.54 -3.17
C LEU A 117 -9.32 9.28 -2.38
N THR A 118 -9.71 9.81 -1.22
CA THR A 118 -8.80 10.45 -0.25
C THR A 118 -8.71 9.65 1.04
N GLY A 119 -9.71 8.80 1.31
CA GLY A 119 -9.70 7.95 2.49
C GLY A 119 -10.98 7.16 2.67
N ILE A 120 -10.94 6.25 3.65
CA ILE A 120 -12.08 5.43 4.07
C ILE A 120 -12.28 5.62 5.57
N ALA A 121 -13.50 5.98 5.98
CA ALA A 121 -13.82 6.10 7.39
C ALA A 121 -14.64 4.90 7.89
N ILE A 122 -14.27 4.41 9.08
CA ILE A 122 -14.92 3.31 9.78
C ILE A 122 -14.83 3.51 11.29
N ALA A 123 -15.92 3.42 12.01
CA ALA A 123 -15.97 3.55 13.48
C ALA A 123 -15.25 4.81 14.01
N GLY A 124 -15.41 5.94 13.33
CA GLY A 124 -14.75 7.20 13.68
C GLY A 124 -13.24 7.26 13.38
N ARG A 125 -12.69 6.26 12.67
CA ARG A 125 -11.30 6.22 12.22
C ARG A 125 -11.23 6.57 10.75
N ASP A 126 -10.40 7.54 10.41
CA ASP A 126 -10.06 7.88 9.04
C ASP A 126 -8.80 7.12 8.61
N ILE A 127 -8.92 6.34 7.56
CA ILE A 127 -7.83 5.57 6.96
C ILE A 127 -7.47 6.27 5.65
N PRO A 128 -6.29 6.89 5.55
CA PRO A 128 -5.86 7.53 4.32
C PRO A 128 -5.62 6.50 3.22
N THR A 129 -6.01 6.84 1.99
CA THR A 129 -5.78 5.99 0.82
C THR A 129 -5.19 6.81 -0.32
N ASP A 130 -4.62 6.13 -1.31
CA ASP A 130 -4.39 6.75 -2.60
C ASP A 130 -5.71 6.88 -3.39
N ALA A 131 -5.67 7.58 -4.52
CA ALA A 131 -6.85 7.82 -5.36
C ALA A 131 -7.58 6.55 -5.84
N SER A 132 -6.93 5.40 -5.77
CA SER A 132 -7.47 4.09 -6.16
C SER A 132 -7.96 3.25 -4.97
N GLY A 133 -7.90 3.78 -3.75
CA GLY A 133 -8.34 3.08 -2.53
C GLY A 133 -7.32 2.09 -1.97
N ARG A 134 -6.04 2.27 -2.28
CA ARG A 134 -4.96 1.48 -1.72
C ARG A 134 -4.33 2.19 -0.52
N ILE A 135 -3.80 1.39 0.41
CA ILE A 135 -3.14 1.90 1.63
C ILE A 135 -1.63 1.68 1.57
N TRP A 136 -0.88 2.68 2.02
CA TRP A 136 0.52 2.54 2.35
C TRP A 136 0.68 2.26 3.84
N PHE A 137 1.52 1.31 4.21
CA PHE A 137 1.87 1.03 5.60
C PHE A 137 3.27 0.46 5.73
N HIS A 138 3.79 0.46 6.96
CA HIS A 138 5.06 -0.18 7.26
C HIS A 138 4.89 -1.70 7.29
N TYR A 139 5.52 -2.39 6.34
CA TYR A 139 5.63 -3.84 6.38
C TYR A 139 6.61 -4.27 7.47
N ALA A 140 6.27 -5.31 8.21
CA ALA A 140 7.14 -5.96 9.17
C ALA A 140 7.67 -7.29 8.60
N PRO A 141 8.89 -7.71 8.98
CA PRO A 141 9.38 -9.05 8.65
C PRO A 141 8.47 -10.15 9.18
N HIS A 142 8.54 -11.34 8.54
CA HIS A 142 7.79 -12.51 8.98
C HIS A 142 8.08 -12.87 10.44
N ASP A 143 7.03 -13.00 11.25
CA ASP A 143 7.13 -13.40 12.66
C ASP A 143 6.36 -14.70 12.92
N ARG A 144 7.10 -15.81 13.09
CA ARG A 144 6.52 -17.13 13.37
C ARG A 144 5.66 -17.17 14.65
N ALA A 145 5.91 -16.27 15.62
CA ALA A 145 5.15 -16.24 16.87
C ALA A 145 3.67 -15.84 16.66
N ARG A 146 3.38 -15.17 15.54
CA ARG A 146 2.02 -14.77 15.15
C ARG A 146 1.21 -15.91 14.54
N PHE A 147 1.85 -17.00 14.15
CA PHE A 147 1.21 -18.14 13.50
C PHE A 147 0.87 -19.24 14.50
N VAL A 148 -0.28 -19.83 14.28
CA VAL A 148 -0.76 -20.97 15.05
C VAL A 148 -1.22 -22.04 14.05
N SER A 149 -0.72 -23.25 14.20
CA SER A 149 -1.12 -24.36 13.34
C SER A 149 -2.61 -24.69 13.54
N ALA A 150 -3.39 -24.72 12.46
CA ALA A 150 -4.78 -25.17 12.52
C ALA A 150 -4.92 -26.58 13.06
N LYS A 151 -3.93 -27.46 12.81
CA LYS A 151 -3.86 -28.80 13.37
C LYS A 151 -3.81 -28.79 14.90
N ASP A 152 -2.98 -27.92 15.48
CA ASP A 152 -2.82 -27.82 16.93
C ASP A 152 -4.08 -27.25 17.61
N VAL A 153 -4.75 -26.29 16.93
CA VAL A 153 -6.05 -25.79 17.37
C VAL A 153 -7.10 -26.89 17.38
N LEU A 154 -7.16 -27.70 16.31
CA LEU A 154 -8.14 -28.79 16.20
C LEU A 154 -7.89 -29.95 17.19
N ARG A 155 -6.64 -30.15 17.62
CA ARG A 155 -6.28 -31.12 18.66
C ARG A 155 -6.53 -30.61 20.08
N GLY A 156 -6.74 -29.30 20.25
CA GLY A 156 -6.87 -28.70 21.57
C GLY A 156 -5.51 -28.40 22.24
N ASP A 157 -4.40 -28.49 21.50
CA ASP A 157 -3.05 -28.23 22.01
C ASP A 157 -2.79 -26.73 22.21
N VAL A 158 -3.68 -25.87 21.70
CA VAL A 158 -3.58 -24.40 21.81
C VAL A 158 -4.56 -23.90 22.87
N GLY A 159 -4.02 -23.27 23.92
CA GLY A 159 -4.84 -22.67 24.97
C GLY A 159 -5.77 -21.56 24.43
N ALA A 160 -6.99 -21.52 24.95
CA ALA A 160 -8.01 -20.53 24.54
C ALA A 160 -7.53 -19.08 24.66
N GLU A 161 -6.64 -18.79 25.60
CA GLU A 161 -6.07 -17.44 25.87
C GLU A 161 -5.28 -16.90 24.67
N ARG A 162 -4.73 -17.79 23.84
CA ARG A 162 -3.97 -17.40 22.65
C ARG A 162 -4.86 -16.80 21.55
N LEU A 163 -6.12 -17.17 21.49
CA LEU A 163 -7.08 -16.77 20.45
C LEU A 163 -8.18 -15.83 20.96
N LYS A 164 -8.50 -15.87 22.24
CA LYS A 164 -9.59 -15.10 22.85
C LYS A 164 -9.35 -13.58 22.71
N GLY A 165 -10.37 -12.88 22.22
CA GLY A 165 -10.32 -11.41 22.04
C GLY A 165 -9.47 -10.93 20.88
N LYS A 166 -8.94 -11.81 20.04
CA LYS A 166 -8.10 -11.47 18.89
C LYS A 166 -8.87 -11.55 17.58
N LEU A 167 -8.40 -10.79 16.59
CA LEU A 167 -8.79 -10.97 15.20
C LEU A 167 -7.94 -12.12 14.64
N VAL A 168 -8.61 -13.21 14.28
CA VAL A 168 -7.96 -14.43 13.79
C VAL A 168 -8.23 -14.57 12.30
N LEU A 169 -7.15 -14.61 11.49
CA LEU A 169 -7.24 -14.95 10.08
C LEU A 169 -6.90 -16.42 9.89
N ILE A 170 -7.70 -17.09 9.07
CA ILE A 170 -7.45 -18.46 8.64
C ILE A 170 -7.09 -18.43 7.17
N GLY A 171 -5.89 -18.86 6.84
CA GLY A 171 -5.37 -18.88 5.49
C GLY A 171 -4.38 -20.01 5.27
N THR A 172 -3.98 -20.21 4.03
CA THR A 172 -2.97 -21.18 3.65
C THR A 172 -1.59 -20.52 3.64
N SER A 173 -0.61 -21.20 4.24
CA SER A 173 0.79 -20.78 4.23
C SER A 173 1.72 -21.93 3.82
N ALA A 174 1.16 -23.03 3.30
CA ALA A 174 1.96 -24.17 2.88
C ALA A 174 2.51 -23.97 1.46
N ALA A 175 3.75 -24.39 1.25
CA ALA A 175 4.35 -24.45 -0.07
C ALA A 175 3.47 -25.29 -1.02
N GLY A 176 3.24 -24.79 -2.24
CA GLY A 176 2.39 -25.45 -3.24
C GLY A 176 1.00 -24.82 -3.43
N PHE A 177 0.48 -24.04 -2.50
CA PHE A 177 -0.77 -23.32 -2.69
C PHE A 177 -0.61 -21.99 -3.45
N LEU A 178 0.62 -21.59 -3.79
CA LEU A 178 0.97 -20.41 -4.60
C LEU A 178 0.38 -19.07 -4.10
N ASP A 179 -0.01 -18.98 -2.83
CA ASP A 179 -0.60 -17.77 -2.25
C ASP A 179 0.46 -16.94 -1.49
N PHE A 180 1.61 -16.79 -2.13
CA PHE A 180 2.70 -15.94 -1.69
C PHE A 180 2.82 -14.72 -2.60
N LYS A 181 3.18 -13.60 -2.02
CA LYS A 181 3.42 -12.34 -2.73
C LYS A 181 4.74 -11.73 -2.30
N ALA A 182 5.46 -11.16 -3.25
CA ALA A 182 6.59 -10.32 -2.92
C ALA A 182 6.10 -9.02 -2.25
N THR A 183 6.80 -8.62 -1.21
CA THR A 183 6.56 -7.39 -0.43
C THR A 183 7.88 -6.61 -0.30
N PRO A 184 7.89 -5.37 0.20
CA PRO A 184 9.14 -4.63 0.39
C PRO A 184 10.16 -5.26 1.36
N VAL A 185 9.74 -6.20 2.20
CA VAL A 185 10.58 -6.80 3.25
C VAL A 185 10.75 -8.32 3.11
N ASP A 186 9.99 -8.97 2.22
CA ASP A 186 10.02 -10.42 2.03
C ASP A 186 9.59 -10.76 0.59
N ASP A 187 10.37 -11.57 -0.10
CA ASP A 187 10.10 -11.97 -1.49
C ASP A 187 8.95 -12.98 -1.59
N ALA A 188 8.54 -13.62 -0.49
CA ALA A 188 7.53 -14.67 -0.46
C ALA A 188 6.67 -14.64 0.82
N MET A 189 6.04 -13.50 1.10
CA MET A 189 5.12 -13.36 2.22
C MET A 189 3.77 -13.99 1.91
N ALA A 190 3.20 -14.77 2.83
CA ALA A 190 1.87 -15.36 2.67
C ALA A 190 0.81 -14.26 2.58
N SER A 191 -0.16 -14.38 1.64
CA SER A 191 -1.22 -13.37 1.46
C SER A 191 -2.04 -13.13 2.73
N VAL A 192 -2.26 -14.17 3.54
CA VAL A 192 -2.94 -14.04 4.83
C VAL A 192 -2.15 -13.17 5.81
N GLU A 193 -0.82 -13.21 5.76
CA GLU A 193 0.03 -12.36 6.59
C GLU A 193 -0.04 -10.90 6.17
N ILE A 194 -0.06 -10.62 4.86
CA ILE A 194 -0.27 -9.26 4.35
C ILE A 194 -1.61 -8.69 4.85
N GLN A 195 -2.68 -9.48 4.83
CA GLN A 195 -3.97 -9.08 5.38
C GLN A 195 -3.90 -8.80 6.90
N ALA A 196 -3.13 -9.60 7.64
CA ALA A 196 -2.93 -9.40 9.08
C ALA A 196 -2.13 -8.12 9.37
N GLN A 197 -1.05 -7.88 8.63
CA GLN A 197 -0.25 -6.66 8.78
C GLN A 197 -1.05 -5.40 8.39
N MET A 198 -1.90 -5.48 7.37
CA MET A 198 -2.81 -4.40 7.01
C MET A 198 -3.83 -4.10 8.12
N LEU A 199 -4.40 -5.12 8.77
CA LEU A 199 -5.25 -4.97 9.96
C LEU A 199 -4.51 -4.27 11.10
N GLU A 200 -3.30 -4.73 11.40
CA GLU A 200 -2.46 -4.15 12.44
C GLU A 200 -2.13 -2.68 12.16
N ALA A 201 -1.75 -2.36 10.92
CA ALA A 201 -1.45 -1.00 10.50
C ALA A 201 -2.65 -0.07 10.68
N ILE A 202 -3.87 -0.54 10.35
CA ILE A 202 -5.09 0.25 10.54
C ILE A 202 -5.41 0.43 12.03
N LEU A 203 -5.24 -0.60 12.86
CA LEU A 203 -5.52 -0.52 14.28
C LEU A 203 -4.52 0.36 15.03
N SER A 204 -3.24 0.29 14.69
CA SER A 204 -2.16 1.08 15.28
C SER A 204 -1.99 2.47 14.67
N LYS A 205 -2.72 2.78 13.58
CA LYS A 205 -2.55 4.00 12.77
C LYS A 205 -1.15 4.16 12.17
N ALA A 206 -0.48 3.05 11.90
CA ALA A 206 0.86 3.03 11.32
C ALA A 206 0.80 3.14 9.78
N TYR A 207 0.10 4.15 9.28
CA TYR A 207 0.02 4.42 7.84
C TYR A 207 1.21 5.23 7.37
N LEU A 208 1.55 5.02 6.11
CA LEU A 208 2.37 5.93 5.34
C LEU A 208 1.46 6.74 4.42
N THR A 209 1.76 8.00 4.23
CA THR A 209 0.98 8.88 3.36
C THR A 209 1.86 9.51 2.29
N ARG A 210 1.29 9.73 1.12
CA ARG A 210 1.92 10.51 0.05
C ARG A 210 0.93 11.59 -0.40
N PRO A 211 0.85 12.71 0.32
CA PRO A 211 0.00 13.83 -0.07
C PRO A 211 0.38 14.37 -1.45
N GLU A 212 -0.57 14.96 -2.18
CA GLU A 212 -0.34 15.46 -3.54
C GLU A 212 0.74 16.56 -3.60
N PHE A 213 0.86 17.39 -2.56
CA PHE A 213 1.90 18.42 -2.49
C PHE A 213 3.32 17.87 -2.49
N VAL A 214 3.53 16.60 -2.11
CA VAL A 214 4.85 15.94 -2.12
C VAL A 214 5.42 15.92 -3.54
N SER A 215 4.61 15.62 -4.54
CA SER A 215 5.06 15.65 -5.94
C SER A 215 5.53 17.04 -6.37
N ILE A 216 4.86 18.10 -5.89
CA ILE A 216 5.28 19.48 -6.15
C ILE A 216 6.63 19.76 -5.49
N ILE A 217 6.83 19.33 -4.25
CA ILE A 217 8.12 19.46 -3.53
C ILE A 217 9.22 18.71 -4.29
N GLU A 218 8.95 17.52 -4.80
CA GLU A 218 9.91 16.74 -5.59
C GLU A 218 10.35 17.52 -6.85
N TYR A 219 9.41 18.06 -7.64
CA TYR A 219 9.73 18.86 -8.83
C TYR A 219 10.45 20.16 -8.49
N VAL A 220 9.98 20.89 -7.47
CA VAL A 220 10.64 22.13 -7.03
C VAL A 220 12.06 21.85 -6.55
N SER A 221 12.30 20.75 -5.84
CA SER A 221 13.63 20.35 -5.37
C SER A 221 14.59 20.08 -6.53
N ILE A 222 14.14 19.49 -7.63
CA ILE A 222 14.96 19.29 -8.85
C ILE A 222 15.39 20.63 -9.41
N VAL A 223 14.46 21.58 -9.57
CA VAL A 223 14.74 22.90 -10.12
C VAL A 223 15.71 23.67 -9.22
N LEU A 224 15.44 23.71 -7.92
CA LEU A 224 16.30 24.43 -6.96
C LEU A 224 17.70 23.80 -6.87
N PHE A 225 17.78 22.48 -6.85
CA PHE A 225 19.06 21.78 -6.83
C PHE A 225 19.83 22.03 -8.12
N GLY A 226 19.18 21.93 -9.28
CA GLY A 226 19.79 22.22 -10.56
C GLY A 226 20.33 23.66 -10.64
N LEU A 227 19.54 24.64 -10.20
CA LEU A 227 19.94 26.04 -10.16
C LEU A 227 21.12 26.28 -9.22
N LEU A 228 21.10 25.65 -8.04
CA LEU A 228 22.20 25.70 -7.07
C LEU A 228 23.51 25.18 -7.69
N LEU A 229 23.46 24.06 -8.39
CA LEU A 229 24.62 23.50 -9.08
C LEU A 229 25.12 24.44 -10.18
N LEU A 230 24.23 25.00 -10.99
CA LEU A 230 24.58 25.94 -12.08
C LEU A 230 25.28 27.18 -11.56
N VAL A 231 24.84 27.74 -10.43
CA VAL A 231 25.40 28.98 -9.87
C VAL A 231 26.69 28.72 -9.08
N ARG A 232 26.78 27.60 -8.34
CA ARG A 232 27.88 27.36 -7.41
C ARG A 232 29.05 26.63 -8.02
N ILE A 233 28.86 25.71 -8.96
CA ILE A 233 29.95 24.94 -9.57
C ILE A 233 30.98 25.82 -10.27
N PRO A 234 30.60 26.85 -11.07
CA PRO A 234 31.61 27.71 -11.77
C PRO A 234 32.56 28.43 -10.84
N GLY A 235 32.09 28.86 -9.67
CA GLY A 235 32.89 29.63 -8.69
C GLY A 235 33.80 28.78 -7.80
N LEU A 236 33.75 27.47 -7.86
CA LEU A 236 34.56 26.57 -7.04
C LEU A 236 35.92 26.27 -7.69
N LYS A 237 36.94 26.07 -6.83
CA LYS A 237 38.22 25.51 -7.31
C LYS A 237 37.99 24.08 -7.83
N PRO A 238 38.77 23.59 -8.82
CA PRO A 238 38.53 22.30 -9.47
C PRO A 238 38.32 21.14 -8.49
N ILE A 239 39.14 21.04 -7.45
CA ILE A 239 39.04 19.96 -6.45
C ILE A 239 37.71 19.99 -5.71
N PHE A 240 37.17 21.16 -5.38
CA PHE A 240 35.91 21.30 -4.68
C PHE A 240 34.67 21.03 -5.56
N ARG A 241 34.80 21.17 -6.88
CA ARG A 241 33.76 20.83 -7.83
C ARG A 241 33.37 19.33 -7.73
N PHE A 242 34.36 18.46 -7.53
CA PHE A 242 34.14 17.01 -7.43
C PHE A 242 33.41 16.60 -6.14
N VAL A 243 33.42 17.42 -5.10
CA VAL A 243 32.85 17.08 -3.79
C VAL A 243 31.54 17.83 -3.48
N ALA A 244 31.26 18.93 -4.20
CA ALA A 244 30.17 19.85 -3.90
C ALA A 244 28.77 19.23 -3.98
N GLY A 245 28.58 18.20 -4.80
CA GLY A 245 27.31 17.50 -4.95
C GLY A 245 26.95 16.58 -3.76
N ILE A 246 27.96 16.10 -3.04
CA ILE A 246 27.77 15.09 -1.97
C ILE A 246 26.93 15.62 -0.80
N PRO A 247 27.21 16.82 -0.22
CA PRO A 247 26.41 17.33 0.90
C PRO A 247 24.96 17.57 0.55
N VAL A 248 24.68 17.99 -0.69
CA VAL A 248 23.30 18.26 -1.14
C VAL A 248 22.54 16.95 -1.31
N LEU A 249 23.16 15.96 -1.92
CA LEU A 249 22.58 14.62 -2.06
C LEU A 249 22.32 13.99 -0.68
N ALA A 250 23.28 14.07 0.23
CA ALA A 250 23.13 13.60 1.60
C ALA A 250 21.98 14.33 2.34
N GLY A 251 21.83 15.64 2.12
CA GLY A 251 20.75 16.43 2.68
C GLY A 251 19.37 16.01 2.18
N ILE A 252 19.22 15.74 0.87
CA ILE A 252 17.96 15.27 0.29
C ILE A 252 17.60 13.88 0.83
N ILE A 253 18.56 12.95 0.87
CA ILE A 253 18.37 11.60 1.41
C ILE A 253 18.03 11.68 2.91
N GLY A 254 18.75 12.48 3.68
CA GLY A 254 18.50 12.69 5.11
C GLY A 254 17.13 13.29 5.40
N ALA A 255 16.70 14.27 4.62
CA ALA A 255 15.36 14.85 4.74
C ALA A 255 14.25 13.83 4.44
N SER A 256 14.41 13.02 3.39
CA SER A 256 13.47 11.95 3.08
C SER A 256 13.40 10.90 4.19
N TRP A 257 14.55 10.49 4.70
CA TRP A 257 14.63 9.54 5.81
C TRP A 257 13.92 10.09 7.07
N TYR A 258 14.15 11.35 7.40
CA TYR A 258 13.50 12.00 8.54
C TYR A 258 11.98 12.06 8.37
N LEU A 259 11.48 12.50 7.21
CA LEU A 259 10.05 12.55 6.91
C LEU A 259 9.40 11.17 6.95
N PHE A 260 10.11 10.15 6.47
CA PHE A 260 9.63 8.77 6.50
C PHE A 260 9.52 8.24 7.94
N THR A 261 10.55 8.45 8.77
CA THR A 261 10.60 7.87 10.12
C THR A 261 9.76 8.62 11.14
N ASP A 262 9.72 9.96 11.05
CA ASP A 262 9.04 10.82 12.02
C ASP A 262 7.58 11.10 11.66
N SER A 263 7.32 11.42 10.40
CA SER A 263 6.00 11.89 9.94
C SER A 263 5.24 10.84 9.13
N GLY A 264 5.86 9.72 8.75
CA GLY A 264 5.24 8.72 7.87
C GLY A 264 4.95 9.23 6.46
N ILE A 265 5.68 10.27 6.00
CA ILE A 265 5.49 10.85 4.68
C ILE A 265 6.48 10.22 3.70
N LEU A 266 5.95 9.67 2.59
CA LEU A 266 6.72 9.10 1.50
C LEU A 266 7.16 10.22 0.54
N LEU A 267 8.44 10.56 0.57
CA LEU A 267 9.10 11.45 -0.40
C LEU A 267 9.98 10.61 -1.32
N ASP A 268 9.73 10.65 -2.62
CA ASP A 268 10.57 9.98 -3.61
C ASP A 268 11.78 10.85 -3.95
N VAL A 269 12.92 10.49 -3.39
CA VAL A 269 14.19 11.18 -3.67
C VAL A 269 14.95 10.59 -4.85
N SER A 270 14.51 9.48 -5.41
CA SER A 270 15.23 8.78 -6.49
C SER A 270 15.30 9.67 -7.72
N PHE A 271 14.18 10.28 -8.10
CA PHE A 271 14.12 11.12 -9.29
C PHE A 271 14.92 12.42 -9.15
N PRO A 272 14.80 13.22 -8.06
CA PRO A 272 15.68 14.35 -7.80
C PRO A 272 17.15 13.98 -7.71
N ALA A 273 17.50 12.88 -7.06
CA ALA A 273 18.88 12.44 -6.91
C ALA A 273 19.51 12.06 -8.26
N ILE A 274 18.84 11.23 -9.06
CA ILE A 274 19.36 10.81 -10.37
C ILE A 274 19.49 12.01 -11.31
N SER A 275 18.48 12.87 -11.38
CA SER A 275 18.50 14.08 -12.21
C SER A 275 19.65 15.02 -11.81
N GLY A 276 19.84 15.19 -10.49
CA GLY A 276 20.93 15.99 -9.94
C GLY A 276 22.31 15.41 -10.24
N ILE A 277 22.49 14.10 -10.12
CA ILE A 277 23.75 13.42 -10.47
C ILE A 277 24.07 13.59 -11.95
N VAL A 278 23.11 13.38 -12.83
CA VAL A 278 23.31 13.54 -14.28
C VAL A 278 23.70 14.98 -14.62
N LEU A 279 22.96 15.96 -14.11
CA LEU A 279 23.27 17.37 -14.32
C LEU A 279 24.66 17.73 -13.78
N TYR A 280 24.99 17.23 -12.59
CA TYR A 280 26.28 17.45 -11.97
C TYR A 280 27.43 16.91 -12.83
N ILE A 281 27.33 15.67 -13.31
CA ILE A 281 28.36 15.07 -14.20
C ILE A 281 28.49 15.88 -15.47
N LEU A 282 27.40 16.30 -16.10
CA LEU A 282 27.44 17.13 -17.31
C LEU A 282 28.14 18.47 -17.06
N LEU A 283 27.80 19.16 -15.98
CA LEU A 283 28.41 20.45 -15.64
C LEU A 283 29.92 20.32 -15.37
N VAL A 284 30.33 19.36 -14.55
CA VAL A 284 31.75 19.13 -14.24
C VAL A 284 32.52 18.78 -15.51
N SER A 285 31.99 17.93 -16.38
CA SER A 285 32.60 17.56 -17.64
C SER A 285 32.77 18.76 -18.59
N MET A 286 31.72 19.58 -18.72
CA MET A 286 31.78 20.80 -19.55
C MET A 286 32.84 21.79 -19.05
N TYR A 287 32.91 22.00 -17.73
CA TYR A 287 33.94 22.90 -17.15
C TYR A 287 35.35 22.33 -17.29
N TYR A 288 35.51 21.02 -17.14
CA TYR A 288 36.80 20.36 -17.34
C TYR A 288 37.30 20.54 -18.78
N VAL A 289 36.44 20.28 -19.77
CA VAL A 289 36.79 20.46 -21.19
C VAL A 289 37.13 21.92 -21.50
N LYS A 290 36.39 22.88 -20.96
CA LYS A 290 36.64 24.30 -21.15
C LYS A 290 38.02 24.74 -20.56
N GLU A 291 38.31 24.29 -19.35
CA GLU A 291 39.63 24.56 -18.72
C GLU A 291 40.79 23.92 -19.49
N GLU A 292 40.60 22.70 -19.97
CA GLU A 292 41.62 22.01 -20.78
C GLU A 292 41.85 22.73 -22.11
N ALA A 293 40.79 23.21 -22.78
CA ALA A 293 40.92 24.00 -24.01
C ALA A 293 41.67 25.30 -23.76
N GLN A 294 41.35 26.03 -22.70
CA GLN A 294 42.05 27.28 -22.35
C GLN A 294 43.53 27.06 -21.99
N ARG A 295 43.90 25.93 -21.41
CA ARG A 295 45.31 25.58 -21.12
C ARG A 295 46.14 25.25 -22.37
N ARG A 296 45.50 24.83 -23.46
CA ARG A 296 46.16 24.51 -24.74
C ARG A 296 46.37 25.73 -25.63
N GLU A 297 45.66 26.83 -25.37
CA GLU A 297 45.76 28.07 -26.12
C GLU A 297 46.80 29.04 -25.51
N VAL A 298 47.39 28.74 -24.37
CA VAL A 298 48.48 29.44 -23.70
C VAL A 298 49.79 28.65 -23.84
#